data_ecc1413bdc57170b3470ce6cd8069fa1
#
_entry.id   ecc1413bdc57170b3470ce6cd8069fa1
#
_cell.length_a   1.000
_cell.length_b   1.000
_cell.length_c   1.000
_cell.angle_alpha   90.00
_cell.angle_beta   90.00
_cell.angle_gamma   90.00
#
_symmetry.space_group_name_H-M   'P 1'
#
loop_
_entity.id
_entity.type
_entity.pdbx_description
1 polymer ?
#
loop_
_entity_poly.entity_id
_entity_poly.type
_entity_poly.pdbx_seq_one_letter_code
_entity_poly.pdbx_strand_id
1 'polypeptide(L)'
;MFGKLYNTLVFVLLFCHDLCDCQKKKETLLSEKVAQMMDWTSKRSVIRMNGEKFRRFVKAHPRNYSVFIMFTALQPQRQCGVCRQADEEFHVLANSWHYSSAFTNRIFFASVDFDEGSDVFQMN
;
A
#
# COMPACT_ATOMS: atom_id res chain seq x y z
N MET A 1 -39.34 -9.93 -34.73
CA MET A 1 -39.22 -8.61 -34.11
C MET A 1 -38.88 -8.70 -32.61
N PHE A 2 -39.56 -9.54 -31.87
CA PHE A 2 -39.25 -9.74 -30.41
C PHE A 2 -37.95 -10.45 -30.15
N GLY A 3 -37.44 -11.34 -31.00
CA GLY A 3 -36.19 -12.06 -30.82
C GLY A 3 -34.91 -11.20 -30.85
N LYS A 4 -34.92 -10.12 -31.67
CA LYS A 4 -33.77 -9.20 -31.74
C LYS A 4 -33.64 -8.32 -30.49
N LEU A 5 -34.75 -7.88 -29.92
CA LEU A 5 -34.80 -7.11 -28.69
C LEU A 5 -34.36 -7.95 -27.52
N TYR A 6 -34.79 -9.21 -27.46
CA TYR A 6 -34.37 -10.16 -26.41
C TYR A 6 -32.86 -10.42 -26.42
N ASN A 7 -32.26 -10.67 -27.59
CA ASN A 7 -30.83 -10.90 -27.74
C ASN A 7 -30.02 -9.68 -27.36
N THR A 8 -30.46 -8.47 -27.70
CA THR A 8 -29.79 -7.23 -27.32
C THR A 8 -29.82 -7.03 -25.79
N LEU A 9 -30.94 -7.32 -25.15
CA LEU A 9 -31.13 -7.20 -23.72
C LEU A 9 -30.28 -8.20 -22.96
N VAL A 10 -30.20 -9.44 -23.42
CA VAL A 10 -29.32 -10.48 -22.84
C VAL A 10 -27.85 -10.09 -22.97
N PHE A 11 -27.46 -9.54 -24.12
CA PHE A 11 -26.07 -9.09 -24.34
C PHE A 11 -25.68 -7.95 -23.38
N VAL A 12 -26.56 -6.97 -23.18
CA VAL A 12 -26.34 -5.86 -22.24
C VAL A 12 -26.23 -6.37 -20.80
N LEU A 13 -27.10 -7.32 -20.41
CA LEU A 13 -27.05 -7.91 -19.07
C LEU A 13 -25.75 -8.68 -18.83
N LEU A 14 -25.28 -9.46 -19.81
CA LEU A 14 -23.99 -10.17 -19.71
C LEU A 14 -22.82 -9.22 -19.58
N PHE A 15 -22.83 -8.13 -20.35
CA PHE A 15 -21.79 -7.10 -20.29
C PHE A 15 -21.75 -6.41 -18.94
N CYS A 16 -22.91 -6.06 -18.37
CA CYS A 16 -23.01 -5.47 -17.04
C CYS A 16 -22.52 -6.44 -15.96
N HIS A 17 -22.77 -7.73 -16.11
CA HIS A 17 -22.31 -8.74 -15.15
C HIS A 17 -20.77 -8.82 -15.10
N ASP A 18 -20.11 -8.81 -16.25
CA ASP A 18 -18.65 -8.81 -16.33
C ASP A 18 -18.04 -7.56 -15.68
N LEU A 19 -18.62 -6.39 -15.88
CA LEU A 19 -18.18 -5.16 -15.25
C LEU A 19 -18.32 -5.21 -13.72
N CYS A 20 -19.42 -5.77 -13.22
CA CYS A 20 -19.64 -5.94 -11.78
C CYS A 20 -18.61 -6.87 -11.15
N ASP A 21 -18.24 -7.97 -11.81
CA ASP A 21 -17.24 -8.91 -11.34
C ASP A 21 -15.85 -8.26 -11.26
N CYS A 22 -15.48 -7.43 -12.26
CA CYS A 22 -14.22 -6.68 -12.25
C CYS A 22 -14.15 -5.70 -11.09
N GLN A 23 -15.24 -4.99 -10.79
CA GLN A 23 -15.31 -4.06 -9.66
C GLN A 23 -15.21 -4.79 -8.33
N LYS A 24 -15.87 -5.93 -8.17
CA LYS A 24 -15.79 -6.76 -6.95
C LYS A 24 -14.37 -7.25 -6.71
N LYS A 25 -13.68 -7.73 -7.74
CA LYS A 25 -12.28 -8.17 -7.65
C LYS A 25 -11.37 -7.04 -7.21
N LYS A 26 -11.56 -5.83 -7.76
CA LYS A 26 -10.79 -4.63 -7.41
C LYS A 26 -11.03 -4.23 -5.96
N GLU A 27 -12.29 -4.19 -5.50
CA GLU A 27 -12.64 -3.86 -4.13
C GLU A 27 -12.09 -4.88 -3.13
N THR A 28 -12.17 -6.17 -3.46
CA THR A 28 -11.61 -7.25 -2.64
C THR A 28 -10.10 -7.10 -2.51
N LEU A 29 -9.39 -6.83 -3.60
CA LEU A 29 -7.95 -6.62 -3.60
C LEU A 29 -7.54 -5.41 -2.77
N LEU A 30 -8.29 -4.30 -2.86
CA LEU A 30 -8.06 -3.11 -2.05
C LEU A 30 -8.27 -3.40 -0.56
N SER A 31 -9.34 -4.10 -0.21
CA SER A 31 -9.63 -4.50 1.17
C SER A 31 -8.53 -5.38 1.75
N GLU A 32 -8.03 -6.33 0.98
CA GLU A 32 -6.94 -7.22 1.38
C GLU A 32 -5.65 -6.45 1.62
N LYS A 33 -5.31 -5.51 0.73
CA LYS A 33 -4.13 -4.66 0.89
C LYS A 33 -4.19 -3.82 2.15
N VAL A 34 -5.32 -3.14 2.39
CA VAL A 34 -5.52 -2.32 3.58
C VAL A 34 -5.47 -3.18 4.85
N ALA A 35 -6.13 -4.33 4.84
CA ALA A 35 -6.12 -5.26 5.98
C ALA A 35 -4.70 -5.72 6.31
N GLN A 36 -3.89 -6.05 5.30
CA GLN A 36 -2.51 -6.45 5.50
C GLN A 36 -1.66 -5.31 6.06
N MET A 37 -1.82 -4.09 5.54
CA MET A 37 -1.11 -2.91 6.04
C MET A 37 -1.51 -2.61 7.49
N MET A 38 -2.78 -2.72 7.83
CA MET A 38 -3.28 -2.56 9.20
C MET A 38 -2.72 -3.60 10.15
N ASP A 39 -2.62 -4.86 9.71
CA ASP A 39 -2.02 -5.92 10.51
C ASP A 39 -0.55 -5.63 10.85
N TRP A 40 0.23 -5.21 9.85
CA TRP A 40 1.61 -4.82 10.09
C TRP A 40 1.73 -3.62 11.03
N THR A 41 0.87 -2.61 10.85
CA THR A 41 0.86 -1.39 11.67
C THR A 41 0.47 -1.68 13.12
N SER A 42 -0.37 -2.67 13.37
CA SER A 42 -0.73 -3.08 14.73
C SER A 42 0.45 -3.65 15.51
N LYS A 43 1.41 -4.24 14.81
CA LYS A 43 2.62 -4.81 15.39
C LYS A 43 3.74 -3.77 15.53
N ARG A 44 3.89 -2.89 14.54
CA ARG A 44 4.90 -1.81 14.51
C ARG A 44 4.33 -0.60 13.79
N SER A 45 4.51 0.58 14.36
CA SER A 45 4.00 1.83 13.77
C SER A 45 4.59 2.13 12.40
N VAL A 46 5.85 1.74 12.18
CA VAL A 46 6.55 1.88 10.89
C VAL A 46 6.72 0.49 10.28
N ILE A 47 6.24 0.32 9.05
CA ILE A 47 6.32 -0.94 8.31
C ILE A 47 7.68 -0.99 7.59
N ARG A 48 8.49 -2.00 7.90
CA ARG A 48 9.75 -2.21 7.17
C ARG A 48 9.44 -2.93 5.86
N MET A 49 9.87 -2.33 4.76
CA MET A 49 9.60 -2.84 3.42
C MET A 49 10.89 -3.22 2.72
N ASN A 50 10.88 -4.39 2.07
CA ASN A 50 11.86 -4.77 1.05
C ASN A 50 11.33 -4.37 -0.33
N GLY A 51 12.08 -4.69 -1.38
CA GLY A 51 11.67 -4.36 -2.75
C GLY A 51 10.34 -4.98 -3.16
N GLU A 52 10.08 -6.23 -2.74
CA GLU A 52 8.84 -6.93 -3.07
C GLU A 52 7.62 -6.27 -2.43
N LYS A 53 7.68 -5.97 -1.12
CA LYS A 53 6.60 -5.27 -0.41
C LYS A 53 6.38 -3.88 -0.99
N PHE A 54 7.47 -3.17 -1.29
CA PHE A 54 7.38 -1.84 -1.90
C PHE A 54 6.64 -1.89 -3.24
N ARG A 55 7.00 -2.80 -4.12
CA ARG A 55 6.34 -2.95 -5.42
C ARG A 55 4.86 -3.28 -5.26
N ARG A 56 4.53 -4.19 -4.35
CA ARG A 56 3.16 -4.68 -4.17
C ARG A 56 2.24 -3.66 -3.49
N PHE A 57 2.73 -2.96 -2.47
CA PHE A 57 1.88 -2.11 -1.63
C PHE A 57 2.02 -0.61 -1.93
N VAL A 58 3.08 -0.19 -2.57
CA VAL A 58 3.32 1.22 -2.88
C VAL A 58 3.16 1.50 -4.38
N LYS A 59 3.82 0.74 -5.23
CA LYS A 59 3.79 0.97 -6.68
C LYS A 59 2.59 0.37 -7.39
N ALA A 60 2.18 -0.83 -7.00
CA ALA A 60 1.13 -1.56 -7.73
C ALA A 60 -0.25 -0.95 -7.53
N HIS A 61 -1.02 -0.90 -8.59
CA HIS A 61 -2.44 -0.53 -8.56
C HIS A 61 -3.31 -1.80 -8.43
N PRO A 62 -4.51 -1.70 -7.89
CA PRO A 62 -5.18 -0.54 -7.34
C PRO A 62 -4.67 -0.17 -5.94
N ARG A 63 -4.80 1.11 -5.57
CA ARG A 63 -4.39 1.62 -4.25
C ARG A 63 -5.30 2.78 -3.86
N ASN A 64 -5.84 2.74 -2.64
CA ASN A 64 -6.72 3.77 -2.10
C ASN A 64 -6.22 4.33 -0.76
N TYR A 65 -4.92 4.25 -0.52
CA TYR A 65 -4.25 4.75 0.67
C TYR A 65 -2.97 5.49 0.28
N SER A 66 -2.43 6.27 1.22
CA SER A 66 -1.15 6.96 1.07
C SER A 66 -0.11 6.33 1.98
N VAL A 67 1.14 6.32 1.56
CA VAL A 67 2.25 5.80 2.35
C VAL A 67 3.35 6.87 2.41
N PHE A 68 3.72 7.27 3.63
CA PHE A 68 4.92 8.06 3.86
C PHE A 68 6.10 7.11 4.00
N ILE A 69 7.10 7.27 3.15
CA ILE A 69 8.23 6.35 3.08
C ILE A 69 9.52 7.09 3.42
N MET A 70 10.24 6.55 4.39
CA MET A 70 11.58 6.99 4.72
C MET A 70 12.59 6.02 4.12
N PHE A 71 13.48 6.53 3.30
CA PHE A 71 14.61 5.77 2.78
C PHE A 71 15.80 5.98 3.73
N THR A 72 16.39 4.89 4.19
CA THR A 72 17.40 4.93 5.23
C THR A 72 18.50 3.90 5.01
N ALA A 73 19.63 4.06 5.72
CA ALA A 73 20.74 3.14 5.67
C ALA A 73 21.28 2.97 7.10
N LEU A 74 20.63 2.09 7.86
CA LEU A 74 20.86 1.93 9.30
C LEU A 74 22.03 1.03 9.64
N GLN A 75 22.55 0.25 8.69
CA GLN A 75 23.67 -0.66 8.95
C GLN A 75 24.95 0.13 9.27
N PRO A 76 25.70 -0.27 10.30
CA PRO A 76 26.88 0.49 10.75
C PRO A 76 27.92 0.73 9.65
N GLN A 77 28.10 -0.23 8.72
CA GLN A 77 29.06 -0.11 7.64
C GLN A 77 28.68 0.98 6.63
N ARG A 78 27.43 1.46 6.62
CA ARG A 78 27.00 2.56 5.74
C ARG A 78 27.38 3.93 6.26
N GLN A 79 27.78 4.03 7.53
CA GLN A 79 28.28 5.24 8.18
C GLN A 79 27.34 6.45 8.02
N CYS A 80 26.04 6.20 8.09
CA CYS A 80 25.03 7.27 8.03
C CYS A 80 24.74 7.78 9.44
N GLY A 81 25.43 8.83 9.87
CA GLY A 81 25.29 9.38 11.23
C GLY A 81 23.90 9.95 11.53
N VAL A 82 23.21 10.49 10.52
CA VAL A 82 21.87 11.07 10.69
C VAL A 82 20.73 10.06 10.57
N CYS A 83 20.99 8.89 10.00
CA CYS A 83 19.95 7.90 9.73
C CYS A 83 19.28 7.39 11.00
N ARG A 84 20.05 7.12 12.04
CA ARG A 84 19.53 6.62 13.31
C ARG A 84 18.59 7.63 13.97
N GLN A 85 19.00 8.89 14.02
CA GLN A 85 18.17 9.96 14.57
C GLN A 85 16.90 10.16 13.75
N ALA A 86 17.03 10.21 12.44
CA ALA A 86 15.88 10.33 11.55
C ALA A 86 14.90 9.17 11.71
N ASP A 87 15.41 7.96 11.88
CA ASP A 87 14.60 6.76 12.13
C ASP A 87 13.82 6.88 13.44
N GLU A 88 14.46 7.31 14.50
CA GLU A 88 13.82 7.53 15.82
C GLU A 88 12.70 8.59 15.71
N GLU A 89 12.97 9.70 15.06
CA GLU A 89 11.99 10.77 14.84
C GLU A 89 10.83 10.32 13.98
N PHE A 90 11.09 9.52 12.95
CA PHE A 90 10.07 8.96 12.09
C PHE A 90 9.14 8.01 12.86
N HIS A 91 9.70 7.20 13.76
CA HIS A 91 8.89 6.35 14.62
C HIS A 91 8.01 7.15 15.58
N VAL A 92 8.50 8.27 16.12
CA VAL A 92 7.72 9.17 16.97
C VAL A 92 6.56 9.75 16.16
N LEU A 93 6.81 10.18 14.92
CA LEU A 93 5.77 10.71 14.03
C LEU A 93 4.70 9.65 13.73
N ALA A 94 5.10 8.43 13.40
CA ALA A 94 4.19 7.33 13.11
C ALA A 94 3.34 6.96 14.34
N ASN A 95 3.95 6.90 15.53
CA ASN A 95 3.23 6.67 16.77
C ASN A 95 2.23 7.79 17.08
N SER A 96 2.64 9.04 16.89
CA SER A 96 1.78 10.20 17.11
C SER A 96 0.56 10.15 16.19
N TRP A 97 0.75 9.76 14.94
CA TRP A 97 -0.35 9.57 14.00
C TRP A 97 -1.29 8.46 14.47
N HIS A 98 -0.75 7.32 14.90
CA HIS A 98 -1.54 6.15 15.31
C HIS A 98 -2.49 6.49 16.47
N TYR A 99 -2.05 7.31 17.41
CA TYR A 99 -2.85 7.72 18.58
C TYR A 99 -3.56 9.07 18.40
N SER A 100 -3.49 9.66 17.21
CA SER A 100 -4.13 10.94 16.93
C SER A 100 -5.64 10.78 16.76
N SER A 101 -6.39 11.81 17.15
CA SER A 101 -7.83 11.90 16.89
C SER A 101 -8.15 11.97 15.39
N ALA A 102 -7.17 12.38 14.56
CA ALA A 102 -7.32 12.44 13.11
C ALA A 102 -6.98 11.11 12.42
N PHE A 103 -6.66 10.06 13.19
CA PHE A 103 -6.25 8.76 12.65
C PHE A 103 -7.26 8.21 11.65
N THR A 104 -6.75 7.75 10.51
CA THR A 104 -7.50 6.99 9.51
C THR A 104 -6.65 5.80 9.06
N ASN A 105 -7.29 4.76 8.57
CA ASN A 105 -6.60 3.61 7.98
C ASN A 105 -6.28 3.84 6.48
N ARG A 106 -6.08 5.09 6.10
CA ARG A 106 -5.73 5.51 4.73
C ARG A 106 -4.32 6.08 4.61
N ILE A 107 -3.63 6.25 5.74
CA ILE A 107 -2.26 6.77 5.79
C ILE A 107 -1.40 5.79 6.59
N PHE A 108 -0.31 5.37 5.97
CA PHE A 108 0.63 4.42 6.57
C PHE A 108 2.04 4.98 6.53
N PHE A 109 2.88 4.52 7.46
CA PHE A 109 4.29 4.90 7.55
C PHE A 109 5.15 3.67 7.29
N ALA A 110 6.10 3.79 6.40
CA ALA A 110 6.98 2.69 6.01
C ALA A 110 8.43 3.18 5.92
N SER A 111 9.35 2.27 6.08
CA SER A 111 10.78 2.54 5.88
C SER A 111 11.38 1.49 4.95
N VAL A 112 12.32 1.93 4.13
CA VAL A 112 13.10 1.07 3.24
C VAL A 112 14.57 1.28 3.56
N ASP A 113 15.21 0.25 4.10
CA ASP A 113 16.64 0.26 4.38
C ASP A 113 17.41 -0.12 3.12
N PHE A 114 18.56 0.54 2.90
CA PHE A 114 19.37 0.31 1.71
C PHE A 114 19.79 -1.15 1.54
N ASP A 115 20.10 -1.84 2.64
CA ASP A 115 20.55 -3.23 2.59
C ASP A 115 19.40 -4.24 2.42
N GLU A 116 18.17 -3.86 2.79
CA GLU A 116 16.99 -4.71 2.63
C GLU A 116 16.26 -4.46 1.31
N GLY A 117 16.34 -3.26 0.76
CA GLY A 117 15.63 -2.87 -0.44
C GLY A 117 16.47 -2.03 -1.40
N SER A 118 17.70 -2.43 -1.66
CA SER A 118 18.61 -1.70 -2.55
C SER A 118 18.03 -1.48 -3.96
N ASP A 119 17.22 -2.42 -4.44
CA ASP A 119 16.55 -2.32 -5.72
C ASP A 119 15.54 -1.16 -5.78
N VAL A 120 14.91 -0.81 -4.63
CA VAL A 120 13.98 0.32 -4.56
C VAL A 120 14.68 1.65 -4.82
N PHE A 121 15.90 1.80 -4.30
CA PHE A 121 16.71 3.02 -4.50
C PHE A 121 17.10 3.24 -5.97
N GLN A 122 17.02 2.20 -6.80
CA GLN A 122 17.31 2.26 -8.22
C GLN A 122 16.06 2.44 -9.09
N MET A 123 14.88 2.40 -8.49
CA MET A 123 13.63 2.63 -9.21
C MET A 123 13.42 4.12 -9.46
N ASN A 124 13.19 4.48 -10.73
CA ASN A 124 12.86 5.85 -11.12
C ASN A 124 11.36 6.04 -11.26
#